data_b6f9fe5a4a542b39d9cfc7810b87aec6
#
_entry.id   b6f9fe5a4a542b39d9cfc7810b87aec6
#
_cell.length_a   1.000
_cell.length_b   1.000
_cell.length_c   1.000
_cell.angle_alpha   90.00
_cell.angle_beta   90.00
_cell.angle_gamma   90.00
#
_symmetry.space_group_name_H-M   'P 1'
#
loop_
_entity.id
_entity.type
_entity.pdbx_description
1 polymer ?
#
loop_
_entity_poly.entity_id
_entity_poly.type
_entity_poly.pdbx_seq_one_letter_code
_entity_poly.pdbx_strand_id
1 'polypeptide(L)'
;MNKLVLVILVLCTTAWATAQPVIKPPKGRIAIIADGNSPDPDDLGGTAISLALLRATSLESRLVHYSHSCDLVRVNRISEAAEYERHAMMQTACDGTARRWGGFENLTFFDAKWQLDETIKDLSKAINASSAEDPLWIIEAGEPDIIGFALAASEKEKHQYVKVVTHHPANDDAGDFYTWQSILDFGVEEVRIPDQNINLKVDESEWDWAKNHSDDRMKFVWLMGKMAEVDDVVKFQKGKWDCSDAGMVLYWITGATNGGVKQGSVTQVKTILEGFLSQNNN
;
A
#
# COMPACT_ATOMS: atom_id res chain seq x y z
N MET A 1 35.61 -39.94 48.57
CA MET A 1 34.32 -40.02 47.87
C MET A 1 33.89 -38.61 47.51
N ASN A 2 34.20 -38.16 46.28
CA ASN A 2 33.83 -36.83 45.77
C ASN A 2 32.45 -36.94 45.11
N LYS A 3 31.46 -36.20 45.62
CA LYS A 3 30.16 -36.09 45.01
C LYS A 3 30.20 -35.03 43.93
N LEU A 4 30.07 -35.44 42.68
CA LEU A 4 29.90 -34.56 41.54
C LEU A 4 28.46 -34.06 41.53
N VAL A 5 28.26 -32.76 41.75
CA VAL A 5 26.95 -32.12 41.61
C VAL A 5 26.82 -31.64 40.16
N LEU A 6 25.91 -32.31 39.41
CA LEU A 6 25.59 -31.93 38.04
C LEU A 6 24.54 -30.79 38.07
N VAL A 7 24.91 -29.59 37.75
CA VAL A 7 23.99 -28.44 37.58
C VAL A 7 23.47 -28.48 36.15
N ILE A 8 22.19 -28.86 35.95
CA ILE A 8 21.51 -28.78 34.68
C ILE A 8 20.97 -27.35 34.52
N LEU A 9 21.59 -26.56 33.68
CA LEU A 9 21.11 -25.24 33.26
C LEU A 9 20.00 -25.42 32.22
N VAL A 10 18.74 -25.30 32.64
CA VAL A 10 17.61 -25.24 31.69
C VAL A 10 17.55 -23.84 31.11
N LEU A 11 18.04 -23.69 29.88
CA LEU A 11 17.84 -22.47 29.09
C LEU A 11 16.38 -22.44 28.61
N CYS A 12 15.50 -21.75 29.34
CA CYS A 12 14.19 -21.37 28.83
C CYS A 12 14.37 -20.31 27.74
N THR A 13 14.40 -20.74 26.48
CA THR A 13 14.21 -19.84 25.35
C THR A 13 12.73 -19.47 25.31
N THR A 14 12.37 -18.34 25.90
CA THR A 14 11.07 -17.71 25.64
C THR A 14 11.05 -17.26 24.21
N ALA A 15 10.53 -18.09 23.31
CA ALA A 15 10.11 -17.63 21.99
C ALA A 15 9.02 -16.59 22.21
N TRP A 16 9.33 -15.34 21.98
CA TRP A 16 8.31 -14.28 21.89
C TRP A 16 7.52 -14.57 20.62
N ALA A 17 6.39 -15.28 20.77
CA ALA A 17 5.40 -15.37 19.71
C ALA A 17 4.89 -13.94 19.50
N THR A 18 5.33 -13.31 18.42
CA THR A 18 4.72 -12.04 17.99
C THR A 18 3.25 -12.33 17.71
N ALA A 19 2.36 -11.71 18.49
CA ALA A 19 0.93 -11.90 18.32
C ALA A 19 0.58 -11.54 16.86
N GLN A 20 -0.18 -12.43 16.20
CA GLN A 20 -0.65 -12.17 14.84
C GLN A 20 -1.50 -10.89 14.82
N PRO A 21 -1.34 -10.02 13.83
CA PRO A 21 -2.20 -8.85 13.68
C PRO A 21 -3.66 -9.31 13.60
N VAL A 22 -4.51 -8.71 14.39
CA VAL A 22 -5.94 -8.99 14.34
C VAL A 22 -6.53 -8.34 13.10
N ILE A 23 -7.12 -9.12 12.20
CA ILE A 23 -7.81 -8.60 11.03
C ILE A 23 -9.21 -8.16 11.43
N LYS A 24 -9.45 -6.85 11.39
CA LYS A 24 -10.71 -6.23 11.80
C LYS A 24 -10.95 -4.93 11.02
N PRO A 25 -11.15 -5.00 9.70
CA PRO A 25 -11.31 -3.80 8.88
C PRO A 25 -12.56 -3.01 9.31
N PRO A 26 -12.58 -1.68 9.14
CA PRO A 26 -13.77 -0.88 9.32
C PRO A 26 -14.83 -1.27 8.27
N LYS A 27 -16.05 -0.74 8.44
CA LYS A 27 -17.05 -0.81 7.38
C LYS A 27 -16.58 -0.04 6.13
N GLY A 28 -17.17 -0.37 4.98
CA GLY A 28 -16.97 0.37 3.74
C GLY A 28 -15.96 -0.26 2.80
N ARG A 29 -15.69 0.44 1.73
CA ARG A 29 -14.83 0.06 0.62
C ARG A 29 -13.51 0.81 0.69
N ILE A 30 -12.52 0.36 -0.07
CA ILE A 30 -11.19 0.98 -0.15
C ILE A 30 -10.89 1.35 -1.61
N ALA A 31 -10.27 2.49 -1.81
CA ALA A 31 -9.64 2.93 -3.05
C ALA A 31 -8.17 3.23 -2.78
N ILE A 32 -7.29 3.01 -3.74
CA ILE A 32 -5.86 3.29 -3.64
C ILE A 32 -5.47 4.18 -4.81
N ILE A 33 -4.82 5.31 -4.51
CA ILE A 33 -4.25 6.24 -5.46
C ILE A 33 -2.75 6.27 -5.20
N ALA A 34 -1.95 5.76 -6.14
CA ALA A 34 -0.50 5.67 -6.04
C ALA A 34 0.17 6.51 -7.12
N ASP A 35 1.34 7.03 -6.84
CA ASP A 35 2.19 7.63 -7.84
C ASP A 35 3.06 6.57 -8.56
N GLY A 36 4.37 6.65 -8.53
CA GLY A 36 5.28 5.67 -9.12
C GLY A 36 5.72 5.97 -10.53
N ASN A 37 5.12 6.93 -11.23
CA ASN A 37 5.67 7.47 -12.48
C ASN A 37 6.75 8.53 -12.22
N SER A 38 6.84 9.03 -11.01
CA SER A 38 8.01 9.78 -10.52
C SER A 38 9.00 8.84 -9.82
N PRO A 39 10.22 9.30 -9.50
CA PRO A 39 11.22 8.45 -8.88
C PRO A 39 10.97 8.29 -7.37
N ASP A 40 9.88 7.65 -7.00
CA ASP A 40 9.59 7.20 -5.66
C ASP A 40 9.75 5.68 -5.54
N PRO A 41 10.44 5.16 -4.53
CA PRO A 41 10.78 3.75 -4.45
C PRO A 41 9.70 2.87 -3.81
N ASP A 42 8.78 3.43 -3.04
CA ASP A 42 7.81 2.66 -2.28
C ASP A 42 6.59 2.20 -3.07
N ASP A 43 6.29 2.84 -4.19
CA ASP A 43 5.13 2.52 -5.02
C ASP A 43 5.08 1.10 -5.54
N LEU A 44 6.18 0.62 -6.12
CA LEU A 44 6.22 -0.72 -6.70
C LEU A 44 6.09 -1.79 -5.61
N GLY A 45 6.83 -1.63 -4.52
CA GLY A 45 6.75 -2.50 -3.35
C GLY A 45 5.42 -2.37 -2.62
N GLY A 46 4.98 -1.13 -2.40
CA GLY A 46 3.71 -0.77 -1.77
C GLY A 46 2.50 -1.33 -2.51
N THR A 47 2.48 -1.18 -3.85
CA THR A 47 1.45 -1.78 -4.72
C THR A 47 1.36 -3.29 -4.53
N ALA A 48 2.50 -3.99 -4.67
CA ALA A 48 2.52 -5.44 -4.57
C ALA A 48 2.11 -5.94 -3.18
N ILE A 49 2.58 -5.29 -2.12
CA ILE A 49 2.21 -5.63 -0.73
C ILE A 49 0.74 -5.30 -0.46
N SER A 50 0.24 -4.15 -0.89
CA SER A 50 -1.16 -3.74 -0.68
C SER A 50 -2.15 -4.76 -1.27
N LEU A 51 -1.95 -5.15 -2.52
CA LEU A 51 -2.79 -6.15 -3.17
C LEU A 51 -2.65 -7.53 -2.51
N ALA A 52 -1.42 -7.94 -2.17
CA ALA A 52 -1.18 -9.19 -1.47
C ALA A 52 -1.86 -9.24 -0.09
N LEU A 53 -1.80 -8.15 0.70
CA LEU A 53 -2.45 -8.02 2.00
C LEU A 53 -3.97 -8.11 1.88
N LEU A 54 -4.57 -7.38 0.94
CA LEU A 54 -6.02 -7.44 0.70
C LEU A 54 -6.46 -8.87 0.36
N ARG A 55 -5.73 -9.55 -0.52
CA ARG A 55 -6.02 -10.94 -0.87
C ARG A 55 -5.82 -11.90 0.28
N ALA A 56 -4.72 -11.76 1.01
CA ALA A 56 -4.39 -12.63 2.14
C ALA A 56 -5.40 -12.52 3.31
N THR A 57 -6.14 -11.43 3.36
CA THR A 57 -7.17 -11.18 4.38
C THR A 57 -8.61 -11.31 3.86
N SER A 58 -8.78 -11.78 2.61
CA SER A 58 -10.08 -11.93 1.93
C SER A 58 -10.86 -10.61 1.84
N LEU A 59 -10.16 -9.50 1.63
CA LEU A 59 -10.71 -8.15 1.52
C LEU A 59 -10.57 -7.56 0.12
N GLU A 60 -10.05 -8.32 -0.84
CA GLU A 60 -9.82 -7.91 -2.22
C GLU A 60 -11.09 -7.40 -2.91
N SER A 61 -12.25 -7.99 -2.60
CA SER A 61 -13.54 -7.56 -3.16
C SER A 61 -14.02 -6.19 -2.65
N ARG A 62 -13.38 -5.66 -1.59
CA ARG A 62 -13.67 -4.31 -1.07
C ARG A 62 -12.82 -3.23 -1.73
N LEU A 63 -11.79 -3.59 -2.50
CA LEU A 63 -11.03 -2.67 -3.33
C LEU A 63 -11.86 -2.34 -4.58
N VAL A 64 -12.33 -1.10 -4.66
CA VAL A 64 -13.27 -0.65 -5.71
C VAL A 64 -12.65 0.27 -6.73
N HIS A 65 -11.45 0.79 -6.46
CA HIS A 65 -10.68 1.62 -7.36
C HIS A 65 -9.20 1.45 -7.06
N TYR A 66 -8.39 1.37 -8.10
CA TYR A 66 -6.94 1.47 -8.03
C TYR A 66 -6.43 2.29 -9.20
N SER A 67 -5.74 3.38 -8.91
CA SER A 67 -4.99 4.13 -9.92
C SER A 67 -3.54 4.28 -9.48
N HIS A 68 -2.64 4.31 -10.46
CA HIS A 68 -1.22 4.57 -10.28
C HIS A 68 -0.76 5.69 -11.22
N SER A 69 0.48 6.11 -11.10
CA SER A 69 1.05 7.18 -11.94
C SER A 69 0.28 8.50 -11.79
N CYS A 70 -0.03 8.87 -10.54
CA CYS A 70 -0.83 10.05 -10.26
C CYS A 70 -0.05 11.37 -10.34
N ASP A 71 1.27 11.37 -10.52
CA ASP A 71 2.06 12.59 -10.79
C ASP A 71 1.73 13.12 -12.20
N LEU A 72 0.73 13.99 -12.26
CA LEU A 72 0.21 14.50 -13.54
C LEU A 72 1.20 15.42 -14.24
N VAL A 73 2.02 16.14 -13.47
CA VAL A 73 3.09 16.98 -13.98
C VAL A 73 4.42 16.28 -13.76
N ARG A 74 5.15 16.00 -14.86
CA ARG A 74 6.43 15.29 -14.76
C ARG A 74 7.46 16.11 -13.99
N VAL A 75 8.05 15.52 -12.96
CA VAL A 75 9.14 16.16 -12.20
C VAL A 75 10.40 16.35 -13.05
N ASN A 76 11.08 17.47 -12.88
CA ASN A 76 12.24 17.87 -13.72
C ASN A 76 13.46 16.93 -13.61
N ARG A 77 13.52 16.11 -12.57
CA ARG A 77 14.64 15.20 -12.32
C ARG A 77 14.55 13.86 -13.06
N ILE A 78 13.44 13.61 -13.77
CA ILE A 78 13.24 12.38 -14.55
C ILE A 78 13.06 12.72 -16.03
N SER A 79 13.67 11.94 -16.93
CA SER A 79 13.45 12.08 -18.36
C SER A 79 12.08 11.49 -18.76
N GLU A 80 11.55 11.93 -19.89
CA GLU A 80 10.31 11.37 -20.44
C GLU A 80 10.42 9.85 -20.69
N ALA A 81 11.57 9.38 -21.14
CA ALA A 81 11.80 7.95 -21.36
C ALA A 81 11.81 7.16 -20.06
N ALA A 82 12.44 7.69 -19.00
CA ALA A 82 12.44 7.03 -17.69
C ALA A 82 11.05 7.05 -17.06
N GLU A 83 10.29 8.12 -17.17
CA GLU A 83 8.90 8.18 -16.73
C GLU A 83 8.05 7.13 -17.45
N TYR A 84 8.21 7.00 -18.78
CA TYR A 84 7.51 5.99 -19.58
C TYR A 84 7.80 4.56 -19.09
N GLU A 85 9.06 4.26 -18.76
CA GLU A 85 9.44 2.97 -18.20
C GLU A 85 8.77 2.72 -16.83
N ARG A 86 8.67 3.74 -16.00
CA ARG A 86 8.01 3.64 -14.68
C ARG A 86 6.51 3.37 -14.79
N HIS A 87 5.81 3.98 -15.74
CA HIS A 87 4.42 3.62 -16.03
C HIS A 87 4.26 2.10 -16.30
N ALA A 88 5.14 1.54 -17.12
CA ALA A 88 5.12 0.10 -17.40
C ALA A 88 5.48 -0.75 -16.18
N MET A 89 6.39 -0.28 -15.32
CA MET A 89 6.72 -0.95 -14.06
C MET A 89 5.52 -0.97 -13.11
N MET A 90 4.84 0.16 -12.93
CA MET A 90 3.63 0.25 -12.09
C MET A 90 2.52 -0.65 -12.59
N GLN A 91 2.23 -0.63 -13.89
CA GLN A 91 1.27 -1.55 -14.50
C GLN A 91 1.67 -3.03 -14.28
N THR A 92 2.96 -3.32 -14.35
CA THR A 92 3.49 -4.67 -14.06
C THR A 92 3.28 -5.07 -12.60
N ALA A 93 3.49 -4.14 -11.66
CA ALA A 93 3.24 -4.39 -10.24
C ALA A 93 1.76 -4.69 -9.97
N CYS A 94 0.86 -3.91 -10.56
CA CYS A 94 -0.59 -4.11 -10.47
C CYS A 94 -1.02 -5.46 -11.06
N ASP A 95 -0.87 -5.64 -12.37
CA ASP A 95 -1.35 -6.81 -13.11
C ASP A 95 -0.62 -8.09 -12.69
N GLY A 96 0.68 -7.96 -12.45
CA GLY A 96 1.53 -9.08 -12.06
C GLY A 96 1.17 -9.63 -10.68
N THR A 97 0.86 -8.75 -9.73
CA THR A 97 0.40 -9.15 -8.39
C THR A 97 -1.01 -9.69 -8.44
N ALA A 98 -1.95 -8.96 -9.06
CA ALA A 98 -3.34 -9.38 -9.18
C ALA A 98 -3.47 -10.78 -9.80
N ARG A 99 -2.75 -11.06 -10.89
CA ARG A 99 -2.77 -12.37 -11.56
C ARG A 99 -2.21 -13.49 -10.68
N ARG A 100 -1.18 -13.24 -9.88
CA ARG A 100 -0.54 -14.26 -9.04
C ARG A 100 -1.32 -14.56 -7.76
N TRP A 101 -1.92 -13.54 -7.19
CA TRP A 101 -2.68 -13.68 -5.94
C TRP A 101 -4.15 -14.02 -6.19
N GLY A 102 -4.72 -13.60 -7.34
CA GLY A 102 -6.13 -13.79 -7.72
C GLY A 102 -7.10 -12.89 -6.93
N GLY A 103 -8.35 -12.89 -7.34
CA GLY A 103 -9.43 -12.18 -6.66
C GLY A 103 -9.63 -10.73 -7.14
N PHE A 104 -8.90 -10.29 -8.15
CA PHE A 104 -8.97 -8.92 -8.71
C PHE A 104 -9.49 -8.89 -10.15
N GLU A 105 -10.16 -9.94 -10.61
CA GLU A 105 -10.58 -10.12 -12.01
C GLU A 105 -11.58 -9.04 -12.48
N ASN A 106 -12.27 -8.41 -11.54
CA ASN A 106 -13.25 -7.35 -11.82
C ASN A 106 -12.71 -5.93 -11.54
N LEU A 107 -11.44 -5.81 -11.17
CA LEU A 107 -10.80 -4.52 -10.93
C LEU A 107 -10.02 -4.07 -12.16
N THR A 108 -10.17 -2.81 -12.53
CA THR A 108 -9.30 -2.15 -13.51
C THR A 108 -8.23 -1.35 -12.76
N PHE A 109 -6.99 -1.52 -13.18
CA PHE A 109 -5.89 -0.67 -12.74
C PHE A 109 -5.72 0.45 -13.76
N PHE A 110 -5.93 1.69 -13.31
CA PHE A 110 -5.83 2.87 -14.17
C PHE A 110 -4.45 3.49 -14.08
N ASP A 111 -3.86 3.79 -15.22
CA ASP A 111 -2.75 4.74 -15.30
C ASP A 111 -3.33 6.14 -15.28
N ALA A 112 -3.25 6.83 -14.15
CA ALA A 112 -3.96 8.09 -13.94
C ALA A 112 -3.53 9.19 -14.91
N LYS A 113 -2.24 9.25 -15.28
CA LYS A 113 -1.74 10.25 -16.19
C LYS A 113 -2.20 10.04 -17.64
N TRP A 114 -2.27 8.79 -18.07
CA TRP A 114 -2.66 8.47 -19.45
C TRP A 114 -4.16 8.24 -19.64
N GLN A 115 -4.86 7.91 -18.55
CA GLN A 115 -6.29 7.61 -18.52
C GLN A 115 -7.02 8.51 -17.51
N LEU A 116 -6.70 9.80 -17.51
CA LEU A 116 -7.16 10.74 -16.49
C LEU A 116 -8.69 10.78 -16.37
N ASP A 117 -9.39 10.90 -17.49
CA ASP A 117 -10.87 11.02 -17.51
C ASP A 117 -11.54 9.75 -16.99
N GLU A 118 -11.02 8.57 -17.39
CA GLU A 118 -11.53 7.28 -16.93
C GLU A 118 -11.24 7.07 -15.44
N THR A 119 -10.06 7.46 -14.98
CA THR A 119 -9.63 7.40 -13.56
C THR A 119 -10.56 8.26 -12.71
N ILE A 120 -10.74 9.53 -13.08
CA ILE A 120 -11.64 10.46 -12.38
C ILE A 120 -13.07 9.92 -12.35
N LYS A 121 -13.57 9.45 -13.46
CA LYS A 121 -14.94 8.90 -13.58
C LYS A 121 -15.14 7.69 -12.68
N ASP A 122 -14.17 6.77 -12.62
CA ASP A 122 -14.29 5.56 -11.82
C ASP A 122 -14.23 5.87 -10.32
N LEU A 123 -13.26 6.70 -9.89
CA LEU A 123 -13.17 7.13 -8.50
C LEU A 123 -14.39 7.97 -8.07
N SER A 124 -14.90 8.88 -8.92
CA SER A 124 -16.12 9.65 -8.65
C SER A 124 -17.32 8.74 -8.46
N LYS A 125 -17.44 7.68 -9.26
CA LYS A 125 -18.49 6.67 -9.11
C LYS A 125 -18.38 5.95 -7.77
N ALA A 126 -17.16 5.61 -7.32
CA ALA A 126 -16.95 5.02 -6.01
C ALA A 126 -17.32 5.97 -4.87
N ILE A 127 -17.02 7.27 -5.00
CA ILE A 127 -17.43 8.33 -4.07
C ILE A 127 -18.96 8.43 -4.04
N ASN A 128 -19.61 8.52 -5.18
CA ASN A 128 -21.07 8.67 -5.28
C ASN A 128 -21.85 7.48 -4.71
N ALA A 129 -21.23 6.29 -4.69
CA ALA A 129 -21.83 5.11 -4.07
C ALA A 129 -21.67 5.06 -2.55
N SER A 130 -21.00 6.05 -1.92
CA SER A 130 -20.72 6.04 -0.49
C SER A 130 -21.91 6.41 0.37
N SER A 131 -21.99 5.83 1.55
CA SER A 131 -23.01 6.10 2.57
C SER A 131 -22.44 5.93 3.98
N ALA A 132 -23.23 6.23 5.01
CA ALA A 132 -22.83 5.99 6.40
C ALA A 132 -22.58 4.51 6.71
N GLU A 133 -23.29 3.59 6.03
CA GLU A 133 -23.15 2.14 6.18
C GLU A 133 -22.02 1.57 5.33
N ASP A 134 -21.67 2.25 4.22
CA ASP A 134 -20.64 1.85 3.26
C ASP A 134 -19.74 3.04 2.88
N PRO A 135 -18.94 3.59 3.81
CA PRO A 135 -18.03 4.69 3.52
C PRO A 135 -16.90 4.26 2.56
N LEU A 136 -16.34 5.22 1.84
CA LEU A 136 -15.15 5.01 1.03
C LEU A 136 -13.91 5.46 1.80
N TRP A 137 -12.93 4.57 1.91
CA TRP A 137 -11.61 4.85 2.41
C TRP A 137 -10.66 5.01 1.23
N ILE A 138 -10.06 6.17 1.07
CA ILE A 138 -9.07 6.44 0.04
C ILE A 138 -7.68 6.40 0.68
N ILE A 139 -6.81 5.56 0.15
CA ILE A 139 -5.39 5.52 0.49
C ILE A 139 -4.68 6.50 -0.42
N GLU A 140 -4.14 7.55 0.16
CA GLU A 140 -3.36 8.56 -0.54
C GLU A 140 -1.88 8.13 -0.51
N ALA A 141 -1.48 7.43 -1.57
CA ALA A 141 -0.14 6.89 -1.77
C ALA A 141 0.56 7.62 -2.93
N GLY A 142 0.49 8.94 -2.92
CA GLY A 142 1.02 9.83 -3.93
C GLY A 142 0.34 11.19 -3.90
N GLU A 143 0.37 11.94 -4.99
CA GLU A 143 -0.19 13.30 -5.08
C GLU A 143 -1.72 13.32 -4.89
N PRO A 144 -2.27 14.37 -4.23
CA PRO A 144 -3.71 14.46 -3.94
C PRO A 144 -4.58 14.83 -5.15
N ASP A 145 -4.00 15.14 -6.31
CA ASP A 145 -4.69 15.71 -7.46
C ASP A 145 -5.83 14.84 -7.99
N ILE A 146 -5.61 13.53 -8.10
CA ILE A 146 -6.65 12.60 -8.57
C ILE A 146 -7.84 12.56 -7.60
N ILE A 147 -7.55 12.63 -6.29
CA ILE A 147 -8.59 12.71 -5.25
C ILE A 147 -9.40 14.00 -5.43
N GLY A 148 -8.70 15.13 -5.63
CA GLY A 148 -9.33 16.44 -5.85
C GLY A 148 -10.22 16.48 -7.08
N PHE A 149 -9.73 15.98 -8.22
CA PHE A 149 -10.53 15.91 -9.44
C PHE A 149 -11.76 15.01 -9.28
N ALA A 150 -11.62 13.86 -8.63
CA ALA A 150 -12.73 12.95 -8.40
C ALA A 150 -13.80 13.53 -7.44
N LEU A 151 -13.37 14.22 -6.39
CA LEU A 151 -14.26 14.94 -5.49
C LEU A 151 -14.99 16.06 -6.23
N ALA A 152 -14.30 16.85 -7.03
CA ALA A 152 -14.91 17.92 -7.84
C ALA A 152 -15.95 17.39 -8.84
N ALA A 153 -15.78 16.16 -9.33
CA ALA A 153 -16.67 15.50 -10.28
C ALA A 153 -17.78 14.67 -9.62
N SER A 154 -17.84 14.58 -8.30
CA SER A 154 -18.77 13.75 -7.55
C SER A 154 -19.85 14.57 -6.83
N GLU A 155 -20.86 13.88 -6.28
CA GLU A 155 -21.97 14.48 -5.53
C GLU A 155 -21.47 15.00 -4.18
N LYS A 156 -21.60 16.30 -3.92
CA LYS A 156 -21.10 16.97 -2.71
C LYS A 156 -21.63 16.32 -1.42
N GLU A 157 -22.86 15.85 -1.41
CA GLU A 157 -23.49 15.21 -0.27
C GLU A 157 -22.84 13.88 0.11
N LYS A 158 -22.03 13.31 -0.78
CA LYS A 158 -21.31 12.05 -0.56
C LYS A 158 -19.96 12.24 0.11
N HIS A 159 -19.38 13.43 0.03
CA HIS A 159 -18.03 13.67 0.53
C HIS A 159 -17.90 13.40 2.04
N GLN A 160 -18.94 13.65 2.84
CA GLN A 160 -18.99 13.34 4.27
C GLN A 160 -18.80 11.85 4.60
N TYR A 161 -18.94 10.96 3.62
CA TYR A 161 -18.74 9.51 3.75
C TYR A 161 -17.39 9.05 3.18
N VAL A 162 -16.54 9.98 2.79
CA VAL A 162 -15.19 9.71 2.29
C VAL A 162 -14.18 9.99 3.41
N LYS A 163 -13.25 9.06 3.60
CA LYS A 163 -12.13 9.17 4.53
C LYS A 163 -10.84 9.02 3.74
N VAL A 164 -9.94 9.97 3.86
CA VAL A 164 -8.65 9.92 3.19
C VAL A 164 -7.56 9.59 4.20
N VAL A 165 -6.89 8.47 4.00
CA VAL A 165 -5.78 8.01 4.84
C VAL A 165 -4.48 8.50 4.24
N THR A 166 -3.70 9.22 5.03
CA THR A 166 -2.37 9.73 4.67
C THR A 166 -1.36 9.45 5.78
N HIS A 167 -0.08 9.31 5.43
CA HIS A 167 0.97 9.07 6.41
C HIS A 167 2.15 10.04 6.32
N HIS A 168 2.30 10.77 5.21
CA HIS A 168 3.48 11.60 5.03
C HIS A 168 3.15 12.95 4.34
N PRO A 169 3.66 14.08 4.89
CA PRO A 169 3.40 15.40 4.31
C PRO A 169 3.95 15.58 2.88
N ALA A 170 4.93 14.77 2.46
CA ALA A 170 5.47 14.87 1.12
C ALA A 170 4.43 14.52 0.04
N ASN A 171 3.50 13.60 0.33
CA ASN A 171 2.38 13.30 -0.56
C ASN A 171 1.36 14.43 -0.51
N ASP A 172 0.92 14.83 0.69
CA ASP A 172 -0.06 15.90 0.90
C ASP A 172 0.34 17.22 0.19
N ASP A 173 1.64 17.55 0.18
CA ASP A 173 2.18 18.80 -0.35
C ASP A 173 2.65 18.68 -1.82
N ALA A 174 2.49 17.50 -2.46
CA ALA A 174 2.98 17.25 -3.81
C ALA A 174 2.04 17.72 -4.92
N GLY A 175 0.77 17.97 -4.63
CA GLY A 175 -0.24 18.29 -5.63
C GLY A 175 0.06 19.55 -6.46
N ASP A 176 -0.07 19.41 -7.78
CA ASP A 176 0.09 20.51 -8.75
C ASP A 176 -1.21 21.29 -8.97
N PHE A 177 -2.38 20.65 -8.82
CA PHE A 177 -3.70 21.20 -9.07
C PHE A 177 -4.53 21.37 -7.79
N TYR A 178 -4.36 20.49 -6.81
CA TYR A 178 -5.05 20.53 -5.53
C TYR A 178 -4.06 20.53 -4.37
N THR A 179 -4.20 21.48 -3.45
CA THR A 179 -3.50 21.43 -2.17
C THR A 179 -4.22 20.48 -1.22
N TRP A 180 -3.51 19.93 -0.23
CA TRP A 180 -4.17 19.11 0.80
C TRP A 180 -5.34 19.83 1.47
N GLN A 181 -5.19 21.11 1.78
CA GLN A 181 -6.28 21.89 2.35
C GLN A 181 -7.51 21.92 1.42
N SER A 182 -7.33 22.04 0.12
CA SER A 182 -8.44 22.03 -0.83
C SER A 182 -9.16 20.69 -0.89
N ILE A 183 -8.45 19.57 -0.64
CA ILE A 183 -9.07 18.25 -0.48
C ILE A 183 -9.96 18.24 0.79
N LEU A 184 -9.46 18.75 1.89
CA LEU A 184 -10.22 18.81 3.15
C LEU A 184 -11.44 19.75 3.04
N ASP A 185 -11.33 20.82 2.28
CA ASP A 185 -12.43 21.78 2.03
C ASP A 185 -13.63 21.17 1.27
N PHE A 186 -13.45 20.01 0.60
CA PHE A 186 -14.57 19.23 0.08
C PHE A 186 -15.42 18.59 1.18
N GLY A 187 -14.94 18.54 2.43
CA GLY A 187 -15.67 17.98 3.57
C GLY A 187 -15.45 16.49 3.80
N VAL A 188 -14.35 15.95 3.28
CA VAL A 188 -13.88 14.59 3.57
C VAL A 188 -13.25 14.52 4.97
N GLU A 189 -13.19 13.33 5.57
CA GLU A 189 -12.49 13.08 6.84
C GLU A 189 -11.03 12.74 6.60
N GLU A 190 -10.11 13.52 7.14
CA GLU A 190 -8.69 13.18 7.19
C GLU A 190 -8.43 12.09 8.23
N VAL A 191 -7.69 11.06 7.84
CA VAL A 191 -7.19 10.00 8.74
C VAL A 191 -5.67 9.96 8.64
N ARG A 192 -5.01 10.79 9.45
CA ARG A 192 -3.55 10.85 9.48
C ARG A 192 -2.99 9.78 10.41
N ILE A 193 -2.09 8.95 9.88
CA ILE A 193 -1.34 7.95 10.64
C ILE A 193 0.15 8.33 10.71
N PRO A 194 0.92 7.73 11.63
CA PRO A 194 2.38 7.97 11.69
C PRO A 194 3.09 7.59 10.39
N ASP A 195 4.23 8.22 10.14
CA ASP A 195 5.10 7.94 9.00
C ASP A 195 5.47 6.45 8.91
N GLN A 196 5.06 5.81 7.83
CA GLN A 196 5.26 4.39 7.58
C GLN A 196 6.69 4.06 7.11
N ASN A 197 7.44 5.06 6.62
CA ASN A 197 8.83 4.89 6.24
C ASN A 197 9.69 4.34 7.40
N ILE A 198 9.34 4.66 8.65
CA ILE A 198 10.14 4.28 9.83
C ILE A 198 10.36 2.77 9.92
N ASN A 199 9.34 1.95 9.58
CA ASN A 199 9.39 0.50 9.76
C ASN A 199 9.13 -0.31 8.48
N LEU A 200 8.85 0.34 7.34
CA LEU A 200 8.55 -0.33 6.08
C LEU A 200 9.52 0.04 4.95
N LYS A 201 10.34 1.07 5.16
CA LYS A 201 11.53 1.39 4.38
C LYS A 201 12.77 0.90 5.14
N VAL A 202 13.12 -0.35 4.94
CA VAL A 202 14.10 -1.06 5.75
C VAL A 202 15.29 -1.54 4.90
N ASP A 203 16.30 -2.11 5.55
CA ASP A 203 17.38 -2.76 4.82
C ASP A 203 16.83 -3.94 4.00
N GLU A 204 17.31 -4.12 2.77
CA GLU A 204 16.86 -5.18 1.85
C GLU A 204 16.89 -6.58 2.50
N SER A 205 17.88 -6.81 3.38
CA SER A 205 18.03 -8.09 4.09
C SER A 205 16.83 -8.46 4.97
N GLU A 206 16.03 -7.49 5.42
CA GLU A 206 14.81 -7.77 6.18
C GLU A 206 13.71 -8.41 5.31
N TRP A 207 13.87 -8.35 3.99
CA TRP A 207 12.99 -8.99 3.00
C TRP A 207 13.57 -10.28 2.40
N ASP A 208 14.70 -10.79 2.90
CA ASP A 208 15.31 -12.04 2.44
C ASP A 208 14.35 -13.24 2.55
N TRP A 209 13.42 -13.22 3.48
CA TRP A 209 12.39 -14.23 3.61
C TRP A 209 11.47 -14.27 2.36
N ALA A 210 11.12 -13.14 1.77
CA ALA A 210 10.32 -13.06 0.54
C ALA A 210 11.15 -13.43 -0.69
N LYS A 211 12.39 -12.93 -0.77
CA LYS A 211 13.37 -13.25 -1.82
C LYS A 211 13.60 -14.75 -1.96
N ASN A 212 13.80 -15.42 -0.82
CA ASN A 212 14.15 -16.84 -0.77
C ASN A 212 12.94 -17.75 -0.53
N HIS A 213 11.71 -17.22 -0.59
CA HIS A 213 10.50 -17.99 -0.35
C HIS A 213 10.31 -19.07 -1.42
N SER A 214 9.72 -20.22 -1.06
CA SER A 214 9.40 -21.29 -2.01
C SER A 214 8.25 -20.91 -2.97
N ASP A 215 7.33 -20.07 -2.54
CA ASP A 215 6.20 -19.60 -3.33
C ASP A 215 6.58 -18.43 -4.23
N ASP A 216 6.28 -18.54 -5.52
CA ASP A 216 6.66 -17.53 -6.52
C ASP A 216 5.88 -16.21 -6.37
N ARG A 217 4.74 -16.21 -5.67
CA ARG A 217 4.00 -14.98 -5.32
C ARG A 217 4.86 -14.06 -4.47
N MET A 218 5.56 -14.63 -3.47
CA MET A 218 6.43 -13.86 -2.59
C MET A 218 7.69 -13.36 -3.28
N LYS A 219 8.31 -14.21 -4.12
CA LYS A 219 9.46 -13.78 -4.94
C LYS A 219 9.09 -12.63 -5.87
N PHE A 220 7.87 -12.66 -6.44
CA PHE A 220 7.39 -11.57 -7.28
C PHE A 220 7.19 -10.28 -6.48
N VAL A 221 6.60 -10.34 -5.29
CA VAL A 221 6.47 -9.19 -4.40
C VAL A 221 7.85 -8.58 -4.09
N TRP A 222 8.82 -9.43 -3.72
CA TRP A 222 10.19 -8.96 -3.47
C TRP A 222 10.79 -8.29 -4.72
N LEU A 223 10.58 -8.88 -5.90
CA LEU A 223 11.09 -8.34 -7.16
C LEU A 223 10.52 -6.95 -7.46
N MET A 224 9.24 -6.70 -7.16
CA MET A 224 8.62 -5.39 -7.42
C MET A 224 9.30 -4.28 -6.62
N GLY A 225 9.49 -4.45 -5.31
CA GLY A 225 10.24 -3.46 -4.52
C GLY A 225 11.71 -3.32 -4.96
N LYS A 226 12.29 -4.41 -5.50
CA LYS A 226 13.66 -4.36 -6.03
C LYS A 226 13.78 -3.64 -7.37
N MET A 227 12.74 -3.69 -8.20
CA MET A 227 12.72 -2.98 -9.48
C MET A 227 12.85 -1.46 -9.31
N ALA A 228 12.40 -0.90 -8.20
CA ALA A 228 12.57 0.51 -7.89
C ALA A 228 14.05 0.95 -7.83
N GLU A 229 14.98 0.02 -7.50
CA GLU A 229 16.41 0.33 -7.43
C GLU A 229 17.14 0.29 -8.79
N VAL A 230 16.55 -0.33 -9.80
CA VAL A 230 17.17 -0.47 -11.13
C VAL A 230 17.25 0.87 -11.85
N ASP A 231 16.44 1.81 -11.45
CA ASP A 231 16.44 3.16 -11.99
C ASP A 231 17.59 3.98 -11.38
N ASP A 232 18.46 4.54 -12.25
CA ASP A 232 19.53 5.46 -11.85
C ASP A 232 19.02 6.72 -11.12
N VAL A 233 17.73 6.99 -11.17
CA VAL A 233 17.07 8.14 -10.57
C VAL A 233 16.82 7.92 -9.06
N VAL A 234 16.69 6.68 -8.61
CA VAL A 234 16.40 6.31 -7.22
C VAL A 234 17.64 5.87 -6.43
N LYS A 235 18.82 6.36 -6.81
CA LYS A 235 20.13 5.98 -6.21
C LYS A 235 20.22 6.10 -4.70
N PHE A 236 19.44 7.00 -4.08
CA PHE A 236 19.43 7.18 -2.61
C PHE A 236 18.76 6.00 -1.85
N GLN A 237 18.14 5.07 -2.56
CA GLN A 237 17.49 3.89 -2.00
C GLN A 237 18.34 2.63 -2.05
N LYS A 238 19.58 2.71 -2.53
CA LYS A 238 20.45 1.55 -2.69
C LYS A 238 20.59 0.77 -1.39
N GLY A 239 20.27 -0.53 -1.43
CA GLY A 239 20.30 -1.42 -0.26
C GLY A 239 19.06 -1.30 0.65
N LYS A 240 18.07 -0.51 0.28
CA LYS A 240 16.77 -0.46 0.94
C LYS A 240 15.71 -1.19 0.12
N TRP A 241 14.70 -1.65 0.83
CA TRP A 241 13.46 -2.16 0.26
C TRP A 241 12.30 -1.42 0.90
N ASP A 242 11.41 -0.86 0.10
CA ASP A 242 10.40 0.08 0.55
C ASP A 242 9.00 -0.36 0.13
N CYS A 243 8.06 -0.33 1.07
CA CYS A 243 6.64 -0.52 0.87
C CYS A 243 5.82 0.33 1.85
N SER A 244 6.31 1.53 2.18
CA SER A 244 5.71 2.37 3.21
C SER A 244 4.24 2.66 2.93
N ASP A 245 3.81 2.87 1.70
CA ASP A 245 2.42 3.08 1.34
C ASP A 245 1.49 1.94 1.75
N ALA A 246 1.97 0.70 1.69
CA ALA A 246 1.20 -0.45 2.15
C ALA A 246 0.89 -0.42 3.66
N GLY A 247 1.59 0.42 4.43
CA GLY A 247 1.31 0.65 5.84
C GLY A 247 -0.08 1.22 6.08
N MET A 248 -0.59 2.05 5.16
CA MET A 248 -1.95 2.58 5.22
C MET A 248 -3.00 1.49 4.98
N VAL A 249 -2.75 0.56 4.06
CA VAL A 249 -3.59 -0.60 3.85
C VAL A 249 -3.56 -1.52 5.07
N LEU A 250 -2.38 -1.77 5.66
CA LEU A 250 -2.25 -2.54 6.89
C LEU A 250 -3.04 -1.92 8.05
N TYR A 251 -2.99 -0.59 8.21
CA TYR A 251 -3.81 0.14 9.17
C TYR A 251 -5.31 -0.11 8.94
N TRP A 252 -5.75 -0.02 7.68
CA TRP A 252 -7.16 -0.21 7.34
C TRP A 252 -7.62 -1.64 7.63
N ILE A 253 -6.89 -2.67 7.21
CA ILE A 253 -7.28 -4.09 7.42
C ILE A 253 -7.23 -4.52 8.88
N THR A 254 -6.41 -3.88 9.72
CA THR A 254 -6.28 -4.23 11.15
C THR A 254 -7.24 -3.47 12.05
N GLY A 255 -8.03 -2.55 11.54
CA GLY A 255 -9.09 -1.86 12.27
C GLY A 255 -8.84 -0.37 12.51
N ALA A 256 -8.82 0.38 11.45
CA ALA A 256 -8.65 1.84 11.45
C ALA A 256 -9.50 2.58 12.51
N THR A 257 -10.74 2.16 12.71
CA THR A 257 -11.66 2.78 13.68
C THR A 257 -11.57 2.23 15.10
N ASN A 258 -10.80 1.16 15.32
CA ASN A 258 -10.74 0.43 16.59
C ASN A 258 -9.31 0.31 17.15
N GLY A 259 -8.45 1.26 16.82
CA GLY A 259 -7.06 1.24 17.28
C GLY A 259 -6.17 0.24 16.55
N GLY A 260 -6.41 0.02 15.25
CA GLY A 260 -5.59 -0.82 14.39
C GLY A 260 -4.10 -0.47 14.40
N VAL A 261 -3.30 -1.24 13.71
CA VAL A 261 -1.85 -1.04 13.62
C VAL A 261 -1.57 0.31 12.96
N LYS A 262 -1.30 1.33 13.77
CA LYS A 262 -1.03 2.69 13.26
C LYS A 262 0.32 2.80 12.56
N GLN A 263 1.29 1.99 12.95
CA GLN A 263 2.63 1.93 12.35
C GLN A 263 2.94 0.49 11.99
N GLY A 264 2.98 0.21 10.70
CA GLY A 264 3.25 -1.11 10.16
C GLY A 264 4.69 -1.57 10.39
N SER A 265 4.94 -2.87 10.22
CA SER A 265 6.27 -3.46 10.21
C SER A 265 6.35 -4.64 9.25
N VAL A 266 7.54 -4.93 8.76
CA VAL A 266 7.83 -6.10 7.91
C VAL A 266 7.37 -7.41 8.56
N THR A 267 7.55 -7.54 9.89
CA THR A 267 7.10 -8.72 10.63
C THR A 267 5.59 -8.94 10.56
N GLN A 268 4.79 -7.88 10.65
CA GLN A 268 3.34 -7.97 10.54
C GLN A 268 2.90 -8.34 9.13
N VAL A 269 3.48 -7.72 8.11
CA VAL A 269 3.26 -8.05 6.70
C VAL A 269 3.59 -9.52 6.46
N LYS A 270 4.79 -9.96 6.85
CA LYS A 270 5.25 -11.35 6.75
C LYS A 270 4.25 -12.32 7.38
N THR A 271 3.84 -12.05 8.61
CA THR A 271 2.93 -12.92 9.37
C THR A 271 1.60 -13.13 8.66
N ILE A 272 1.03 -12.06 8.07
CA ILE A 272 -0.24 -12.14 7.32
C ILE A 272 -0.03 -12.95 6.03
N LEU A 273 0.99 -12.64 5.25
CA LEU A 273 1.21 -13.27 3.95
C LEU A 273 1.60 -14.75 4.08
N GLU A 274 2.49 -15.11 5.00
CA GLU A 274 2.86 -16.51 5.27
C GLU A 274 1.68 -17.30 5.82
N GLY A 275 0.84 -16.68 6.67
CA GLY A 275 -0.38 -17.30 7.19
C GLY A 275 -1.34 -17.72 6.07
N PHE A 276 -1.56 -16.85 5.07
CA PHE A 276 -2.38 -17.14 3.91
C PHE A 276 -1.76 -18.26 3.03
N LEU A 277 -0.46 -18.17 2.75
CA LEU A 277 0.23 -19.12 1.88
C LEU A 277 0.24 -20.53 2.49
N SER A 278 0.42 -20.63 3.81
CA SER A 278 0.43 -21.93 4.50
C SER A 278 -0.92 -22.67 4.44
N GLN A 279 -2.03 -21.91 4.34
CA GLN A 279 -3.38 -22.48 4.26
C GLN A 279 -3.77 -22.88 2.83
N ASN A 280 -3.14 -22.28 1.82
CA ASN A 280 -3.50 -22.47 0.40
C ASN A 280 -2.52 -23.36 -0.38
N ASN A 281 -1.49 -23.90 0.27
CA ASN A 281 -0.53 -24.83 -0.32
C ASN A 281 -0.77 -26.30 0.09
N ASN A 282 -1.89 -26.59 0.78
CA ASN A 282 -2.40 -27.92 1.09
C ASN A 282 -3.57 -28.25 0.12
#